data_24f11b310bf6d92ed6ce49669add8bed
#
_entry.id   24f11b310bf6d92ed6ce49669add8bed
#
_cell.length_a   1.000
_cell.length_b   1.000
_cell.length_c   1.000
_cell.angle_alpha   90.00
_cell.angle_beta   90.00
_cell.angle_gamma   90.00
#
_symmetry.space_group_name_H-M   'P 1'
#
loop_
_entity.id
_entity.type
_entity.pdbx_description
1 polymer ?
#
loop_
_entity_poly.entity_id
_entity_poly.type
_entity_poly.pdbx_seq_one_letter_code
_entity_poly.pdbx_strand_id
1 'polypeptide(L)'
;MFHRRGEIIIYRKQDSNMKKSSLILLYIFCLLPLAAQRPPKHEVRAAWVTAVYGLDWPRTRATTPESIRKQQDELVEILDKLKAANFNTVLFQTRTRGDVLYKSSIEPYNSILTGKTDGNPGYDPLAFAVAECHKRGMECHAWMVTIPLGNRKHVAALGKASVTKRKPAICVPYKREYFLNPGHPQTKEYLMSLVREVVERYDVDGIH
;
A
#
# COMPACT_ATOMS: atom_id res chain seq x y z
N MET A 1 -81.89 -38.88 7.25
CA MET A 1 -80.61 -39.56 7.18
C MET A 1 -79.99 -39.27 5.82
N PHE A 2 -79.46 -38.06 5.67
CA PHE A 2 -78.63 -37.63 4.51
C PHE A 2 -78.06 -36.22 4.82
N HIS A 3 -76.88 -36.15 5.40
CA HIS A 3 -76.09 -34.93 5.38
C HIS A 3 -74.74 -35.24 6.04
N ARG A 4 -73.78 -35.72 5.28
CA ARG A 4 -72.32 -35.73 5.66
C ARG A 4 -71.44 -36.25 4.52
N ARG A 5 -71.38 -35.59 3.38
CA ARG A 5 -70.34 -35.88 2.37
C ARG A 5 -69.72 -34.61 1.71
N GLY A 6 -70.23 -33.42 2.06
CA GLY A 6 -69.79 -32.20 1.38
C GLY A 6 -68.64 -31.45 2.08
N GLU A 7 -68.50 -31.57 3.39
CA GLU A 7 -67.55 -30.71 4.15
C GLU A 7 -66.08 -31.21 4.15
N ILE A 8 -65.83 -32.50 4.00
CA ILE A 8 -64.48 -33.08 4.09
C ILE A 8 -63.60 -32.76 2.86
N ILE A 9 -64.23 -32.51 1.69
CA ILE A 9 -63.52 -32.28 0.43
C ILE A 9 -62.98 -30.83 0.36
N ILE A 10 -63.63 -29.83 0.97
CA ILE A 10 -63.28 -28.45 0.93
C ILE A 10 -62.03 -28.20 1.84
N TYR A 11 -61.97 -28.82 3.00
CA TYR A 11 -60.79 -28.68 3.91
C TYR A 11 -59.51 -29.28 3.35
N ARG A 12 -59.57 -30.37 2.59
CA ARG A 12 -58.34 -31.01 2.01
C ARG A 12 -57.76 -30.23 0.84
N LYS A 13 -58.57 -29.46 0.10
CA LYS A 13 -58.11 -28.64 -1.02
C LYS A 13 -57.45 -27.33 -0.55
N GLN A 14 -57.88 -26.79 0.58
CA GLN A 14 -57.37 -25.57 1.17
C GLN A 14 -55.98 -25.81 1.81
N ASP A 15 -55.76 -26.93 2.49
CA ASP A 15 -54.49 -27.32 3.09
C ASP A 15 -53.35 -27.54 2.06
N SER A 16 -53.69 -28.07 0.87
CA SER A 16 -52.67 -28.31 -0.16
C SER A 16 -52.19 -27.01 -0.81
N ASN A 17 -53.07 -26.01 -0.95
CA ASN A 17 -52.73 -24.72 -1.51
C ASN A 17 -51.91 -23.83 -0.50
N MET A 18 -52.26 -23.91 0.79
CA MET A 18 -51.48 -23.23 1.83
C MET A 18 -50.05 -23.77 1.94
N LYS A 19 -49.89 -25.10 1.87
CA LYS A 19 -48.54 -25.73 1.87
C LYS A 19 -47.70 -25.33 0.67
N LYS A 20 -48.29 -25.23 -0.52
CA LYS A 20 -47.59 -24.78 -1.74
C LYS A 20 -47.22 -23.31 -1.68
N SER A 21 -48.11 -22.43 -1.18
CA SER A 21 -47.83 -21.01 -1.00
C SER A 21 -46.74 -20.74 0.05
N SER A 22 -46.72 -21.50 1.16
CA SER A 22 -45.67 -21.42 2.18
C SER A 22 -44.29 -21.86 1.66
N LEU A 23 -44.26 -22.91 0.82
CA LEU A 23 -43.01 -23.37 0.18
C LEU A 23 -42.47 -22.35 -0.83
N ILE A 24 -43.33 -21.70 -1.60
CA ILE A 24 -42.92 -20.64 -2.54
C ILE A 24 -42.39 -19.41 -1.80
N LEU A 25 -43.05 -18.98 -0.70
CA LEU A 25 -42.54 -17.88 0.16
C LEU A 25 -41.21 -18.21 0.79
N LEU A 26 -40.98 -19.42 1.27
CA LEU A 26 -39.72 -19.87 1.84
C LEU A 26 -38.62 -19.87 0.78
N TYR A 27 -38.91 -20.30 -0.46
CA TYR A 27 -37.95 -20.28 -1.57
C TYR A 27 -37.57 -18.86 -1.99
N ILE A 28 -38.51 -17.92 -2.05
CA ILE A 28 -38.29 -16.51 -2.31
C ILE A 28 -37.43 -15.88 -1.18
N PHE A 29 -37.70 -16.22 0.08
CA PHE A 29 -36.96 -15.72 1.22
C PHE A 29 -35.50 -16.23 1.25
N CYS A 30 -35.25 -17.45 0.78
CA CYS A 30 -33.89 -18.00 0.65
C CYS A 30 -33.07 -17.35 -0.50
N LEU A 31 -33.74 -16.80 -1.53
CA LEU A 31 -33.08 -16.14 -2.65
C LEU A 31 -32.76 -14.68 -2.39
N LEU A 32 -33.42 -14.02 -1.43
CA LEU A 32 -33.19 -12.61 -1.10
C LEU A 32 -31.78 -12.30 -0.56
N PRO A 33 -31.16 -13.13 0.30
CA PRO A 33 -29.79 -12.84 0.76
C PRO A 33 -28.71 -13.04 -0.31
N LEU A 34 -28.95 -13.89 -1.34
CA LEU A 34 -27.98 -14.03 -2.45
C LEU A 34 -27.90 -12.79 -3.35
N ALA A 35 -28.99 -12.02 -3.44
CA ALA A 35 -29.02 -10.80 -4.24
C ALA A 35 -28.47 -9.58 -3.50
N ALA A 36 -28.32 -9.65 -2.17
CA ALA A 36 -27.88 -8.53 -1.33
C ALA A 36 -26.35 -8.39 -1.19
N GLN A 37 -25.59 -9.43 -1.50
CA GLN A 37 -24.12 -9.37 -1.49
C GLN A 37 -23.59 -8.98 -2.88
N ARG A 38 -23.82 -7.73 -3.27
CA ARG A 38 -23.02 -7.17 -4.36
C ARG A 38 -21.60 -6.94 -3.82
N PRO A 39 -20.55 -7.51 -4.45
CA PRO A 39 -19.19 -7.16 -4.09
C PRO A 39 -19.02 -5.65 -4.16
N PRO A 40 -18.25 -5.03 -3.27
CA PRO A 40 -18.02 -3.59 -3.31
C PRO A 40 -17.58 -3.20 -4.71
N LYS A 41 -18.19 -2.14 -5.27
CA LYS A 41 -17.95 -1.68 -6.64
C LYS A 41 -16.48 -1.26 -6.85
N HIS A 42 -15.80 -0.92 -5.75
CA HIS A 42 -14.39 -0.56 -5.70
C HIS A 42 -13.77 -1.26 -4.49
N GLU A 43 -13.02 -2.32 -4.75
CA GLU A 43 -12.25 -3.03 -3.74
C GLU A 43 -10.77 -2.64 -3.89
N VAL A 44 -10.14 -2.21 -2.79
CA VAL A 44 -8.69 -1.98 -2.74
C VAL A 44 -7.99 -3.30 -2.43
N ARG A 45 -7.18 -3.77 -3.36
CA ARG A 45 -6.27 -4.91 -3.19
C ARG A 45 -4.85 -4.39 -3.30
N ALA A 46 -4.27 -4.06 -2.15
CA ALA A 46 -3.00 -3.38 -2.04
C ALA A 46 -1.88 -4.30 -1.56
N ALA A 47 -0.66 -4.07 -2.06
CA ALA A 47 0.55 -4.71 -1.59
C ALA A 47 1.60 -3.67 -1.20
N TRP A 48 2.29 -3.90 -0.06
CA TRP A 48 3.49 -3.14 0.29
C TRP A 48 4.70 -3.71 -0.45
N VAL A 49 5.45 -2.83 -1.09
CA VAL A 49 6.76 -3.15 -1.68
C VAL A 49 7.81 -2.44 -0.84
N THR A 50 8.54 -3.21 -0.03
CA THR A 50 9.50 -2.67 0.92
C THR A 50 10.92 -2.64 0.36
N ALA A 51 11.62 -1.53 0.61
CA ALA A 51 13.02 -1.35 0.24
C ALA A 51 13.99 -1.57 1.40
N VAL A 52 13.49 -1.52 2.64
CA VAL A 52 14.33 -1.68 3.82
C VAL A 52 15.07 -3.02 3.76
N TYR A 53 16.39 -3.01 3.89
CA TYR A 53 17.29 -4.17 3.75
C TYR A 53 17.20 -4.91 2.40
N GLY A 54 16.53 -4.34 1.37
CA GLY A 54 16.32 -5.00 0.09
C GLY A 54 15.44 -6.24 0.18
N LEU A 55 14.48 -6.26 1.12
CA LEU A 55 13.61 -7.42 1.34
C LEU A 55 12.80 -7.77 0.09
N ASP A 56 12.15 -6.78 -0.52
CA ASP A 56 11.43 -7.00 -1.77
C ASP A 56 12.21 -6.43 -2.95
N TRP A 57 12.64 -5.15 -2.83
CA TRP A 57 13.33 -4.41 -3.89
C TRP A 57 14.19 -3.28 -3.28
N PRO A 58 15.36 -2.91 -3.88
CA PRO A 58 16.04 -3.61 -4.97
C PRO A 58 16.97 -4.72 -4.46
N ARG A 59 17.22 -5.71 -5.30
CA ARG A 59 18.24 -6.75 -5.07
C ARG A 59 19.57 -6.39 -5.73
N THR A 60 19.50 -5.73 -6.88
CA THR A 60 20.67 -5.26 -7.64
C THR A 60 20.97 -3.81 -7.29
N ARG A 61 22.25 -3.47 -7.14
CA ARG A 61 22.72 -2.09 -6.93
C ARG A 61 22.95 -1.41 -8.27
N ALA A 62 22.35 -0.25 -8.49
CA ALA A 62 22.47 0.56 -9.70
C ALA A 62 23.81 1.30 -9.71
N THR A 63 24.82 0.74 -10.36
CA THR A 63 26.18 1.30 -10.46
C THR A 63 26.71 1.38 -11.89
N THR A 64 26.09 0.66 -12.82
CA THR A 64 26.38 0.67 -14.27
C THR A 64 25.08 0.72 -15.05
N PRO A 65 25.07 1.09 -16.35
CA PRO A 65 23.87 1.08 -17.17
C PRO A 65 23.15 -0.27 -17.16
N GLU A 66 23.86 -1.39 -17.13
CA GLU A 66 23.32 -2.73 -17.11
C GLU A 66 22.63 -3.02 -15.75
N SER A 67 23.30 -2.66 -14.64
CA SER A 67 22.72 -2.86 -13.31
C SER A 67 21.55 -1.92 -13.01
N ILE A 68 21.51 -0.73 -13.63
CA ILE A 68 20.33 0.16 -13.58
C ILE A 68 19.14 -0.53 -14.25
N ARG A 69 19.30 -1.02 -15.48
CA ARG A 69 18.24 -1.75 -16.16
C ARG A 69 17.77 -2.96 -15.37
N LYS A 70 18.72 -3.75 -14.86
CA LYS A 70 18.39 -4.91 -14.04
C LYS A 70 17.60 -4.55 -12.78
N GLN A 71 17.97 -3.47 -12.09
CA GLN A 71 17.24 -2.97 -10.92
C GLN A 71 15.81 -2.52 -11.29
N GLN A 72 15.62 -1.90 -12.46
CA GLN A 72 14.33 -1.53 -12.99
C GLN A 72 13.49 -2.75 -13.35
N ASP A 73 14.09 -3.74 -14.03
CA ASP A 73 13.43 -4.98 -14.44
C ASP A 73 12.95 -5.79 -13.21
N GLU A 74 13.72 -5.80 -12.11
CA GLU A 74 13.30 -6.42 -10.85
C GLU A 74 11.98 -5.81 -10.31
N LEU A 75 11.80 -4.49 -10.41
CA LEU A 75 10.55 -3.84 -9.99
C LEU A 75 9.41 -4.17 -10.97
N VAL A 76 9.69 -4.12 -12.26
CA VAL A 76 8.72 -4.51 -13.31
C VAL A 76 8.19 -5.93 -13.06
N GLU A 77 9.09 -6.89 -12.78
CA GLU A 77 8.69 -8.28 -12.48
C GLU A 77 7.77 -8.39 -11.25
N ILE A 78 8.05 -7.62 -10.19
CA ILE A 78 7.19 -7.55 -9.00
C ILE A 78 5.80 -7.02 -9.38
N LEU A 79 5.75 -5.90 -10.11
CA LEU A 79 4.49 -5.26 -10.51
C LEU A 79 3.67 -6.15 -11.45
N ASP A 80 4.31 -6.88 -12.37
CA ASP A 80 3.64 -7.84 -13.25
C ASP A 80 3.00 -8.99 -12.45
N LYS A 81 3.71 -9.53 -11.46
CA LYS A 81 3.17 -10.56 -10.56
C LYS A 81 1.98 -10.05 -9.74
N LEU A 82 2.08 -8.83 -9.21
CA LEU A 82 0.98 -8.21 -8.46
C LEU A 82 -0.24 -8.00 -9.37
N LYS A 83 -0.04 -7.49 -10.59
CA LYS A 83 -1.12 -7.31 -11.56
C LYS A 83 -1.77 -8.62 -11.95
N ALA A 84 -0.99 -9.66 -12.22
CA ALA A 84 -1.49 -11.00 -12.53
C ALA A 84 -2.32 -11.61 -11.38
N ALA A 85 -1.99 -11.25 -10.13
CA ALA A 85 -2.74 -11.63 -8.93
C ALA A 85 -3.91 -10.67 -8.61
N ASN A 86 -4.30 -9.79 -9.56
CA ASN A 86 -5.39 -8.81 -9.44
C ASN A 86 -5.20 -7.75 -8.36
N PHE A 87 -3.98 -7.44 -7.94
CA PHE A 87 -3.72 -6.24 -7.14
C PHE A 87 -3.97 -4.98 -7.99
N ASN A 88 -4.47 -3.93 -7.35
CA ASN A 88 -4.79 -2.66 -8.00
C ASN A 88 -4.11 -1.44 -7.33
N THR A 89 -3.40 -1.65 -6.22
CA THR A 89 -2.72 -0.59 -5.48
C THR A 89 -1.38 -1.10 -4.96
N VAL A 90 -0.34 -0.30 -5.08
CA VAL A 90 1.00 -0.57 -4.57
C VAL A 90 1.39 0.52 -3.58
N LEU A 91 1.76 0.12 -2.36
CA LEU A 91 2.36 1.02 -1.37
C LEU A 91 3.88 0.90 -1.49
N PHE A 92 4.47 1.77 -2.32
CA PHE A 92 5.90 1.75 -2.60
C PHE A 92 6.69 2.50 -1.53
N GLN A 93 7.63 1.83 -0.86
CA GLN A 93 8.42 2.44 0.20
C GLN A 93 9.35 3.51 -0.38
N THR A 94 9.02 4.77 -0.16
CA THR A 94 9.76 5.94 -0.69
C THR A 94 10.71 6.55 0.33
N ARG A 95 10.39 6.44 1.61
CA ARG A 95 11.25 6.88 2.72
C ARG A 95 11.42 5.76 3.72
N THR A 96 12.64 5.52 4.17
CA THR A 96 12.94 4.46 5.12
C THR A 96 13.33 5.01 6.49
N ARG A 97 14.55 5.52 6.70
CA ARG A 97 15.08 5.91 8.01
C ARG A 97 15.89 7.21 7.94
N GLY A 98 15.25 8.28 7.47
CA GLY A 98 15.92 9.57 7.24
C GLY A 98 16.71 9.58 5.94
N ASP A 99 16.34 8.72 5.01
CA ASP A 99 16.82 8.59 3.65
C ASP A 99 15.68 8.11 2.73
N VAL A 100 15.81 8.33 1.44
CA VAL A 100 14.72 8.23 0.48
C VAL A 100 15.11 7.46 -0.78
N LEU A 101 14.08 7.00 -1.52
CA LEU A 101 14.21 6.31 -2.80
C LEU A 101 13.68 7.18 -3.96
N TYR A 102 13.87 8.48 -3.86
CA TYR A 102 13.53 9.43 -4.92
C TYR A 102 14.52 10.61 -4.90
N LYS A 103 14.54 11.40 -5.94
CA LYS A 103 15.41 12.59 -5.99
C LYS A 103 14.86 13.66 -5.05
N SER A 104 15.41 13.74 -3.83
CA SER A 104 15.02 14.70 -2.80
C SER A 104 16.03 15.83 -2.65
N SER A 105 15.51 17.01 -2.30
CA SER A 105 16.32 18.15 -1.83
C SER A 105 16.48 18.17 -0.30
N ILE A 106 15.77 17.28 0.40
CA ILE A 106 15.63 17.29 1.86
C ILE A 106 16.41 16.15 2.50
N GLU A 107 16.31 14.92 1.99
CA GLU A 107 16.98 13.74 2.54
C GLU A 107 17.85 13.06 1.47
N PRO A 108 18.94 12.39 1.86
CA PRO A 108 19.84 11.73 0.92
C PRO A 108 19.22 10.45 0.34
N TYR A 109 19.71 10.00 -0.80
CA TYR A 109 19.37 8.68 -1.33
C TYR A 109 19.77 7.58 -0.36
N ASN A 110 18.87 6.58 -0.23
CA ASN A 110 19.16 5.38 0.52
C ASN A 110 20.26 4.56 -0.18
N SER A 111 21.23 4.10 0.62
CA SER A 111 22.37 3.31 0.13
C SER A 111 21.98 1.97 -0.50
N ILE A 112 20.75 1.49 -0.29
CA ILE A 112 20.27 0.25 -0.91
C ILE A 112 20.29 0.34 -2.44
N LEU A 113 20.05 1.53 -2.99
CA LEU A 113 20.00 1.76 -4.43
C LEU A 113 21.35 1.52 -5.14
N THR A 114 22.45 1.95 -4.52
CA THR A 114 23.79 1.96 -5.15
C THR A 114 24.88 1.28 -4.32
N GLY A 115 24.60 0.96 -3.06
CA GLY A 115 25.60 0.54 -2.09
C GLY A 115 26.39 1.69 -1.45
N LYS A 116 26.15 2.92 -1.84
CA LYS A 116 26.78 4.14 -1.31
C LYS A 116 25.73 5.07 -0.72
N THR A 117 26.01 5.64 0.45
CA THR A 117 25.16 6.70 1.03
C THR A 117 25.07 7.87 0.06
N ASP A 118 23.87 8.36 -0.16
CA ASP A 118 23.57 9.44 -1.11
C ASP A 118 24.07 9.19 -2.54
N GLY A 119 24.25 7.93 -2.90
CA GLY A 119 24.66 7.52 -4.24
C GLY A 119 23.49 7.70 -5.23
N ASN A 120 23.71 8.48 -6.28
CA ASN A 120 22.75 8.66 -7.36
C ASN A 120 22.61 7.35 -8.17
N PRO A 121 21.41 6.74 -8.26
CA PRO A 121 21.21 5.50 -9.02
C PRO A 121 21.16 5.70 -10.55
N GLY A 122 21.27 6.94 -11.05
CA GLY A 122 21.20 7.25 -12.48
C GLY A 122 19.78 7.38 -13.04
N TYR A 123 18.77 7.23 -12.21
CA TYR A 123 17.35 7.44 -12.52
C TYR A 123 16.58 7.84 -11.25
N ASP A 124 15.30 8.16 -11.36
CA ASP A 124 14.44 8.43 -10.21
C ASP A 124 13.56 7.21 -9.91
N PRO A 125 13.83 6.48 -8.80
CA PRO A 125 13.10 5.25 -8.48
C PRO A 125 11.60 5.44 -8.26
N LEU A 126 11.18 6.55 -7.61
CA LEU A 126 9.76 6.82 -7.37
C LEU A 126 9.04 7.18 -8.67
N ALA A 127 9.62 8.05 -9.49
CA ALA A 127 9.04 8.38 -10.80
C ALA A 127 8.89 7.13 -11.68
N PHE A 128 9.88 6.24 -11.65
CA PHE A 128 9.82 4.97 -12.37
C PHE A 128 8.72 4.05 -11.81
N ALA A 129 8.62 3.91 -10.49
CA ALA A 129 7.59 3.08 -9.85
C ALA A 129 6.16 3.57 -10.20
N VAL A 130 5.92 4.88 -10.11
CA VAL A 130 4.63 5.51 -10.49
C VAL A 130 4.28 5.20 -11.94
N ALA A 131 5.21 5.48 -12.87
CA ALA A 131 4.98 5.23 -14.29
C ALA A 131 4.68 3.75 -14.59
N GLU A 132 5.42 2.82 -13.96
CA GLU A 132 5.21 1.38 -14.17
C GLU A 132 3.92 0.86 -13.52
N CYS A 133 3.48 1.42 -12.37
CA CYS A 133 2.17 1.12 -11.80
C CYS A 133 1.05 1.61 -12.71
N HIS A 134 1.10 2.86 -13.18
CA HIS A 134 0.08 3.46 -14.04
C HIS A 134 -0.05 2.73 -15.39
N LYS A 135 1.05 2.29 -16.01
CA LYS A 135 1.03 1.44 -17.22
C LYS A 135 0.20 0.16 -17.04
N ARG A 136 0.10 -0.34 -15.80
CA ARG A 136 -0.65 -1.55 -15.45
C ARG A 136 -2.06 -1.25 -14.93
N GLY A 137 -2.46 0.02 -14.89
CA GLY A 137 -3.72 0.47 -14.27
C GLY A 137 -3.77 0.13 -12.77
N MET A 138 -2.64 0.33 -12.07
CA MET A 138 -2.52 0.23 -10.63
C MET A 138 -2.19 1.60 -10.04
N GLU A 139 -2.76 1.91 -8.88
CA GLU A 139 -2.38 3.06 -8.08
C GLU A 139 -0.98 2.86 -7.44
N CYS A 140 -0.20 3.94 -7.34
CA CYS A 140 1.07 3.96 -6.65
C CYS A 140 1.04 4.96 -5.49
N HIS A 141 1.01 4.45 -4.27
CA HIS A 141 1.04 5.26 -3.06
C HIS A 141 2.46 5.34 -2.51
N ALA A 142 2.92 6.54 -2.20
CA ALA A 142 4.22 6.75 -1.58
C ALA A 142 4.17 6.37 -0.08
N TRP A 143 4.79 5.24 0.26
CA TRP A 143 4.89 4.81 1.66
C TRP A 143 6.09 5.47 2.33
N MET A 144 5.82 6.33 3.33
CA MET A 144 6.80 7.13 4.05
C MET A 144 6.90 6.71 5.52
N VAL A 145 7.96 6.01 5.90
CA VAL A 145 8.25 5.73 7.31
C VAL A 145 8.66 7.02 8.00
N THR A 146 7.85 7.54 8.91
CA THR A 146 7.96 8.93 9.39
C THR A 146 8.93 9.13 10.55
N ILE A 147 8.81 8.37 11.63
CA ILE A 147 9.48 8.63 12.92
C ILE A 147 10.89 8.02 13.04
N PRO A 148 11.15 6.75 12.66
CA PRO A 148 12.46 6.14 12.79
C PRO A 148 13.51 6.82 11.89
N LEU A 149 14.72 7.02 12.46
CA LEU A 149 15.89 7.55 11.74
C LEU A 149 17.03 6.51 11.65
N GLY A 150 16.80 5.30 12.20
CA GLY A 150 17.74 4.20 12.18
C GLY A 150 18.72 4.15 13.35
N ASN A 151 19.55 3.12 13.32
CA ASN A 151 20.53 2.88 14.37
C ASN A 151 21.77 3.80 14.23
N ARG A 152 22.65 3.77 15.25
CA ARG A 152 23.86 4.58 15.29
C ARG A 152 24.75 4.38 14.06
N LYS A 153 24.88 3.14 13.56
CA LYS A 153 25.70 2.84 12.37
C LYS A 153 25.10 3.48 11.12
N HIS A 154 23.79 3.39 10.94
CA HIS A 154 23.08 4.01 9.83
C HIS A 154 23.23 5.55 9.85
N VAL A 155 22.92 6.17 10.99
CA VAL A 155 23.06 7.63 11.16
C VAL A 155 24.49 8.11 10.95
N ALA A 156 25.50 7.35 11.41
CA ALA A 156 26.90 7.66 11.18
C ALA A 156 27.27 7.56 9.68
N ALA A 157 26.73 6.56 8.96
CA ALA A 157 26.95 6.42 7.52
C ALA A 157 26.34 7.56 6.70
N LEU A 158 25.21 8.13 7.12
CA LEU A 158 24.60 9.33 6.51
C LEU A 158 25.46 10.60 6.74
N GLY A 159 26.31 10.62 7.76
CA GLY A 159 27.26 11.70 8.05
C GLY A 159 26.56 13.07 8.18
N LYS A 160 27.04 14.07 7.43
CA LYS A 160 26.49 15.43 7.45
C LYS A 160 25.08 15.52 6.86
N ALA A 161 24.68 14.57 6.01
CA ALA A 161 23.34 14.52 5.42
C ALA A 161 22.27 14.04 6.41
N SER A 162 22.66 13.38 7.51
CA SER A 162 21.74 12.90 8.52
C SER A 162 20.90 14.02 9.14
N VAL A 163 19.62 13.76 9.35
CA VAL A 163 18.69 14.64 10.08
C VAL A 163 19.20 14.95 11.47
N THR A 164 19.84 13.98 12.15
CA THR A 164 20.42 14.16 13.49
C THR A 164 21.54 15.21 13.53
N LYS A 165 22.21 15.48 12.41
CA LYS A 165 23.22 16.52 12.26
C LYS A 165 22.64 17.84 11.79
N ARG A 166 21.69 17.79 10.85
CA ARG A 166 21.12 19.02 10.26
C ARG A 166 20.04 19.66 11.13
N LYS A 167 19.30 18.87 11.88
CA LYS A 167 18.17 19.28 12.73
C LYS A 167 18.18 18.53 14.07
N PRO A 168 19.23 18.65 14.89
CA PRO A 168 19.38 17.87 16.14
C PRO A 168 18.22 18.09 17.11
N ALA A 169 17.64 19.29 17.14
CA ALA A 169 16.54 19.64 18.08
C ALA A 169 15.30 18.76 17.92
N ILE A 170 15.01 18.28 16.69
CA ILE A 170 13.85 17.42 16.45
C ILE A 170 14.16 15.92 16.58
N CYS A 171 15.38 15.54 17.00
CA CYS A 171 15.83 14.16 17.05
C CYS A 171 16.04 13.71 18.49
N VAL A 172 15.62 12.50 18.81
CA VAL A 172 15.83 11.88 20.12
C VAL A 172 16.50 10.51 19.97
N PRO A 173 17.57 10.25 20.74
CA PRO A 173 18.12 8.90 20.86
C PRO A 173 17.26 8.08 21.83
N TYR A 174 17.00 6.83 21.47
CA TYR A 174 16.41 5.86 22.39
C TYR A 174 17.08 4.49 22.19
N LYS A 175 17.66 3.96 23.25
CA LYS A 175 18.49 2.75 23.20
C LYS A 175 19.62 2.87 22.15
N ARG A 176 19.57 2.09 21.07
CA ARG A 176 20.56 2.09 19.99
C ARG A 176 20.07 2.76 18.70
N GLU A 177 18.89 3.34 18.73
CA GLU A 177 18.21 3.92 17.57
C GLU A 177 18.02 5.44 17.77
N TYR A 178 17.78 6.14 16.67
CA TYR A 178 17.38 7.54 16.64
C TYR A 178 15.96 7.66 16.05
N PHE A 179 15.24 8.64 16.57
CA PHE A 179 13.86 8.92 16.17
C PHE A 179 13.64 10.42 16.00
N LEU A 180 12.70 10.81 15.17
CA LEU A 180 12.11 12.14 15.26
C LEU A 180 11.27 12.24 16.52
N ASN A 181 11.33 13.39 17.20
CA ASN A 181 10.51 13.67 18.38
C ASN A 181 9.12 14.15 17.94
N PRO A 182 8.05 13.32 18.02
CA PRO A 182 6.71 13.72 17.55
C PRO A 182 6.11 14.88 18.37
N GLY A 183 6.59 15.10 19.61
CA GLY A 183 6.16 16.22 20.45
C GLY A 183 6.85 17.55 20.14
N HIS A 184 7.85 17.57 19.28
CA HIS A 184 8.54 18.81 18.92
C HIS A 184 7.83 19.51 17.74
N PRO A 185 7.44 20.81 17.86
CA PRO A 185 6.66 21.51 16.83
C PRO A 185 7.28 21.43 15.41
N GLN A 186 8.58 21.60 15.30
CA GLN A 186 9.28 21.55 14.01
C GLN A 186 9.33 20.14 13.37
N THR A 187 9.01 19.07 14.11
CA THR A 187 8.91 17.72 13.54
C THR A 187 7.78 17.63 12.53
N LYS A 188 6.62 18.19 12.85
CA LYS A 188 5.48 18.27 11.93
C LYS A 188 5.86 19.02 10.65
N GLU A 189 6.47 20.20 10.78
CA GLU A 189 6.90 21.01 9.63
C GLU A 189 7.89 20.24 8.75
N TYR A 190 8.85 19.56 9.37
CA TYR A 190 9.84 18.76 8.67
C TYR A 190 9.18 17.61 7.88
N LEU A 191 8.28 16.84 8.50
CA LEU A 191 7.57 15.75 7.83
C LEU A 191 6.66 16.29 6.72
N MET A 192 5.97 17.40 6.96
CA MET A 192 5.15 18.05 5.94
C MET A 192 5.96 18.54 4.74
N SER A 193 7.22 18.97 4.94
CA SER A 193 8.08 19.35 3.83
C SER A 193 8.43 18.16 2.91
N LEU A 194 8.65 16.97 3.49
CA LEU A 194 8.87 15.73 2.73
C LEU A 194 7.62 15.29 1.97
N VAL A 195 6.45 15.33 2.62
CA VAL A 195 5.16 15.00 1.97
C VAL A 195 4.90 15.97 0.81
N ARG A 196 5.08 17.26 1.03
CA ARG A 196 4.91 18.28 -0.01
C ARG A 196 5.84 18.05 -1.18
N GLU A 197 7.13 17.77 -0.93
CA GLU A 197 8.10 17.47 -1.99
C GLU A 197 7.64 16.31 -2.87
N VAL A 198 7.06 15.25 -2.29
CA VAL A 198 6.54 14.11 -3.05
C VAL A 198 5.29 14.51 -3.85
N VAL A 199 4.31 15.12 -3.21
CA VAL A 199 3.02 15.46 -3.84
C VAL A 199 3.18 16.51 -4.96
N GLU A 200 4.10 17.45 -4.81
CA GLU A 200 4.33 18.50 -5.82
C GLU A 200 5.13 18.01 -7.03
N ARG A 201 5.91 16.93 -6.87
CA ARG A 201 6.87 16.49 -7.90
C ARG A 201 6.54 15.17 -8.57
N TYR A 202 5.67 14.38 -7.99
CA TYR A 202 5.33 13.05 -8.47
C TYR A 202 3.82 12.86 -8.56
N ASP A 203 3.38 12.17 -9.59
CA ASP A 203 1.98 11.81 -9.82
C ASP A 203 1.60 10.56 -9.00
N VAL A 204 1.81 10.66 -7.69
CA VAL A 204 1.40 9.58 -6.76
C VAL A 204 -0.09 9.66 -6.47
N ASP A 205 -0.74 8.50 -6.39
CA ASP A 205 -2.19 8.41 -6.12
C ASP A 205 -2.52 8.62 -4.63
N GLY A 206 -1.50 8.50 -3.75
CA GLY A 206 -1.66 8.73 -2.31
C GLY A 206 -0.35 8.73 -1.55
N ILE A 207 -0.45 9.16 -0.28
CA ILE A 207 0.62 9.09 0.73
C ILE A 207 0.18 8.11 1.82
N HIS A 208 1.09 7.22 2.18
CA HIS A 208 0.87 6.23 3.24
C HIS A 208 1.90 6.39 4.36
#